data_8be7d8bd6b925b7272ba78c74811ce76
#
_entry.id   8be7d8bd6b925b7272ba78c74811ce76
#
_cell.length_a   1.000
_cell.length_b   1.000
_cell.length_c   1.000
_cell.angle_alpha   90.00
_cell.angle_beta   90.00
_cell.angle_gamma   90.00
#
_symmetry.space_group_name_H-M   'P 1'
#
loop_
_entity.id
_entity.type
_entity.pdbx_description
1 polymer ?
#
loop_
_entity_poly.entity_id
_entity_poly.type
_entity_poly.pdbx_seq_one_letter_code
_entity_poly.pdbx_strand_id
1 'polypeptide(L)'
;MKYIKSIILCLIIFYLYGCQETPVIHKMYVNILENQLDTIKLSDYTDFDWDRALFFNDYLTCAYHEKDFIEKTYNFSLNALSLSKYEFAIPVVFIKDGRIVHVEVNGEETFPDDEKKWEMETIEFIYPQGKAPLIQEVKRENCKFKAWTDGYQKHHAIMLENIP
;
A
#
# COMPACT_ATOMS: atom_id res chain seq x y z
N MET A 1 12.53 27.51 36.64
CA MET A 1 11.29 27.40 35.85
C MET A 1 11.44 27.56 34.33
N LYS A 2 12.40 28.31 33.78
CA LYS A 2 12.61 28.45 32.32
C LYS A 2 12.99 27.13 31.62
N TYR A 3 13.85 26.32 32.24
CA TYR A 3 14.33 25.05 31.64
C TYR A 3 13.24 23.94 31.53
N ILE A 4 12.31 23.90 32.48
CA ILE A 4 11.21 22.89 32.48
C ILE A 4 10.29 23.12 31.31
N LYS A 5 9.96 24.36 30.94
CA LYS A 5 9.14 24.69 29.77
C LYS A 5 9.83 24.28 28.47
N SER A 6 11.16 24.43 28.38
CA SER A 6 11.94 24.05 27.22
C SER A 6 11.98 22.52 27.03
N ILE A 7 12.13 21.76 28.13
CA ILE A 7 12.13 20.29 28.11
C ILE A 7 10.76 19.76 27.70
N ILE A 8 9.68 20.34 28.24
CA ILE A 8 8.30 19.93 27.84
C ILE A 8 8.04 20.23 26.37
N LEU A 9 8.50 21.37 25.86
CA LEU A 9 8.35 21.72 24.45
C LEU A 9 9.13 20.76 23.55
N CYS A 10 10.36 20.40 23.93
CA CYS A 10 11.14 19.40 23.19
C CYS A 10 10.46 18.01 23.18
N LEU A 11 9.89 17.56 24.31
CA LEU A 11 9.17 16.30 24.40
C LEU A 11 7.90 16.32 23.54
N ILE A 12 7.16 17.42 23.50
CA ILE A 12 5.99 17.57 22.64
C ILE A 12 6.39 17.53 21.15
N ILE A 13 7.49 18.18 20.77
CA ILE A 13 8.02 18.16 19.42
C ILE A 13 8.43 16.74 19.04
N PHE A 14 9.14 16.03 19.92
CA PHE A 14 9.48 14.61 19.69
C PHE A 14 8.25 13.70 19.54
N TYR A 15 7.20 13.97 20.32
CA TYR A 15 5.94 13.22 20.20
C TYR A 15 5.18 13.51 18.89
N LEU A 16 5.26 14.74 18.40
CA LEU A 16 4.62 15.15 17.15
C LEU A 16 5.38 14.69 15.89
N TYR A 17 6.69 14.51 15.97
CA TYR A 17 7.52 14.02 14.86
C TYR A 17 7.80 12.51 14.92
N GLY A 18 7.41 11.82 15.99
CA GLY A 18 7.88 10.47 16.31
C GLY A 18 7.05 9.32 15.78
N CYS A 19 5.94 9.54 15.06
CA CYS A 19 5.13 8.44 14.54
C CYS A 19 4.64 8.72 13.12
N GLN A 20 5.55 8.70 12.17
CA GLN A 20 5.16 8.34 10.82
C GLN A 20 5.03 6.82 10.81
N GLU A 21 3.80 6.31 10.83
CA GLU A 21 3.56 4.88 10.73
C GLU A 21 4.11 4.37 9.40
N THR A 22 4.96 3.36 9.47
CA THR A 22 5.48 2.72 8.26
C THR A 22 4.30 2.13 7.49
N PRO A 23 4.15 2.39 6.19
CA PRO A 23 3.07 1.85 5.38
C PRO A 23 2.97 0.33 5.47
N VAL A 24 1.77 -0.22 5.43
CA VAL A 24 1.51 -1.68 5.51
C VAL A 24 2.24 -2.41 4.39
N ILE A 25 2.16 -1.89 3.17
CA ILE A 25 2.80 -2.50 2.00
C ILE A 25 4.33 -2.50 2.15
N HIS A 26 4.92 -1.41 2.64
CA HIS A 26 6.36 -1.36 2.89
C HIS A 26 6.78 -2.36 3.99
N LYS A 27 6.05 -2.43 5.11
CA LYS A 27 6.29 -3.43 6.17
C LYS A 27 6.27 -4.86 5.61
N MET A 28 5.27 -5.15 4.79
CA MET A 28 5.09 -6.45 4.16
C MET A 28 6.24 -6.77 3.20
N TYR A 29 6.58 -5.81 2.33
CA TYR A 29 7.67 -5.91 1.37
C TYR A 29 9.02 -6.20 2.05
N VAL A 30 9.41 -5.39 3.01
CA VAL A 30 10.67 -5.55 3.75
C VAL A 30 10.72 -6.91 4.47
N ASN A 31 9.63 -7.31 5.13
CA ASN A 31 9.59 -8.57 5.86
C ASN A 31 9.72 -9.80 4.95
N ILE A 32 9.11 -9.76 3.76
CA ILE A 32 9.26 -10.85 2.78
C ILE A 32 10.72 -10.97 2.34
N LEU A 33 11.38 -9.86 2.03
CA LEU A 33 12.76 -9.88 1.56
C LEU A 33 13.76 -10.27 2.65
N GLU A 34 13.66 -9.66 3.83
CA GLU A 34 14.61 -9.90 4.93
C GLU A 34 14.51 -11.32 5.49
N ASN A 35 13.30 -11.86 5.58
CA ASN A 35 13.06 -13.17 6.16
C ASN A 35 12.84 -14.28 5.12
N GLN A 36 12.94 -13.96 3.82
CA GLN A 36 12.74 -14.90 2.72
C GLN A 36 11.42 -15.68 2.84
N LEU A 37 10.34 -14.96 3.17
CA LEU A 37 9.05 -15.57 3.38
C LEU A 37 8.44 -16.03 2.05
N ASP A 38 8.01 -17.28 2.00
CA ASP A 38 7.28 -17.86 0.86
C ASP A 38 5.75 -17.76 1.02
N THR A 39 5.29 -17.35 2.18
CA THR A 39 3.87 -17.21 2.50
C THR A 39 3.66 -16.03 3.44
N ILE A 40 2.63 -15.24 3.17
CA ILE A 40 2.27 -14.09 4.00
C ILE A 40 0.75 -14.02 4.20
N LYS A 41 0.35 -13.25 5.22
CA LYS A 41 -1.05 -12.89 5.45
C LYS A 41 -1.13 -11.39 5.65
N LEU A 42 -1.84 -10.69 4.75
CA LEU A 42 -1.92 -9.23 4.76
C LEU A 42 -2.40 -8.66 6.09
N SER A 43 -3.34 -9.35 6.78
CA SER A 43 -3.85 -8.90 8.08
C SER A 43 -2.81 -8.88 9.20
N ASP A 44 -1.66 -9.55 9.04
CA ASP A 44 -0.62 -9.59 10.07
C ASP A 44 0.23 -8.32 10.08
N TYR A 45 0.08 -7.48 9.07
CA TYR A 45 0.80 -6.21 8.89
C TYR A 45 -0.05 -4.98 9.21
N THR A 46 -1.35 -5.19 9.51
CA THR A 46 -2.28 -4.11 9.83
C THR A 46 -2.57 -4.07 11.33
N ASP A 47 -2.52 -2.89 11.93
CA ASP A 47 -2.88 -2.62 13.33
C ASP A 47 -4.28 -2.01 13.47
N PHE A 48 -5.01 -1.87 12.35
CA PHE A 48 -6.38 -1.42 12.26
C PHE A 48 -7.30 -2.53 11.72
N ASP A 49 -8.61 -2.39 11.96
CA ASP A 49 -9.60 -3.35 11.49
C ASP A 49 -10.10 -2.99 10.08
N TRP A 50 -10.30 -4.00 9.23
CA TRP A 50 -10.77 -3.87 7.86
C TRP A 50 -11.47 -5.14 7.39
N ASP A 51 -12.36 -5.01 6.40
CA ASP A 51 -13.09 -6.12 5.77
C ASP A 51 -12.48 -6.51 4.43
N ARG A 52 -12.05 -5.51 3.66
CA ARG A 52 -11.45 -5.68 2.34
C ARG A 52 -10.42 -4.61 2.06
N ALA A 53 -9.41 -4.98 1.27
CA ALA A 53 -8.41 -4.08 0.70
C ALA A 53 -8.55 -4.07 -0.81
N LEU A 54 -8.43 -2.89 -1.43
CA LEU A 54 -8.51 -2.67 -2.86
C LEU A 54 -7.13 -2.24 -3.36
N PHE A 55 -6.50 -3.07 -4.17
CA PHE A 55 -5.24 -2.76 -4.84
C PHE A 55 -5.56 -2.31 -6.26
N PHE A 56 -5.23 -1.08 -6.58
CA PHE A 56 -5.42 -0.54 -7.93
C PHE A 56 -4.27 -0.98 -8.83
N ASN A 57 -4.55 -1.67 -9.92
CA ASN A 57 -3.54 -2.06 -10.90
C ASN A 57 -3.32 -0.98 -11.97
N ASP A 58 -4.34 -0.17 -12.23
CA ASP A 58 -4.29 0.97 -13.14
C ASP A 58 -5.17 2.10 -12.60
N TYR A 59 -4.58 2.95 -11.76
CA TYR A 59 -5.32 4.05 -11.14
C TYR A 59 -5.76 5.10 -12.15
N LEU A 60 -4.96 5.37 -13.18
CA LEU A 60 -5.32 6.36 -14.19
C LEU A 60 -6.56 5.94 -14.97
N THR A 61 -6.62 4.68 -15.41
CA THR A 61 -7.82 4.14 -16.05
C THR A 61 -9.03 4.21 -15.11
N CYS A 62 -8.87 3.84 -13.84
CA CYS A 62 -9.93 3.94 -12.84
C CYS A 62 -10.44 5.37 -12.67
N ALA A 63 -9.52 6.35 -12.58
CA ALA A 63 -9.87 7.74 -12.31
C ALA A 63 -10.49 8.47 -13.50
N TYR A 64 -10.07 8.16 -14.72
CA TYR A 64 -10.46 8.90 -15.92
C TYR A 64 -11.51 8.18 -16.79
N HIS A 65 -11.51 6.85 -16.82
CA HIS A 65 -12.37 6.09 -17.71
C HIS A 65 -13.46 5.29 -16.99
N GLU A 66 -13.17 4.79 -15.79
CA GLU A 66 -14.07 3.90 -15.05
C GLU A 66 -14.55 4.51 -13.72
N LYS A 67 -14.39 5.82 -13.52
CA LYS A 67 -14.67 6.50 -12.27
C LYS A 67 -16.04 6.20 -11.70
N ASP A 68 -17.10 6.43 -12.50
CA ASP A 68 -18.48 6.27 -12.03
C ASP A 68 -18.79 4.83 -11.66
N PHE A 69 -18.25 3.87 -12.42
CA PHE A 69 -18.40 2.45 -12.12
C PHE A 69 -17.71 2.09 -10.81
N ILE A 70 -16.46 2.54 -10.60
CA ILE A 70 -15.67 2.28 -9.39
C ILE A 70 -16.34 2.91 -8.16
N GLU A 71 -16.68 4.20 -8.23
CA GLU A 71 -17.31 4.93 -7.12
C GLU A 71 -18.65 4.29 -6.71
N LYS A 72 -19.44 3.85 -7.69
CA LYS A 72 -20.71 3.16 -7.43
C LYS A 72 -20.50 1.76 -6.85
N THR A 73 -19.52 1.00 -7.38
CA THR A 73 -19.27 -0.40 -6.99
C THR A 73 -18.75 -0.48 -5.57
N TYR A 74 -17.82 0.42 -5.21
CA TYR A 74 -17.14 0.39 -3.92
C TYR A 74 -17.68 1.41 -2.90
N ASN A 75 -18.63 2.26 -3.32
CA ASN A 75 -19.32 3.25 -2.48
C ASN A 75 -18.39 4.27 -1.83
N PHE A 76 -17.40 4.77 -2.57
CA PHE A 76 -16.56 5.89 -2.14
C PHE A 76 -16.16 6.76 -3.32
N SER A 77 -15.77 8.03 -3.07
CA SER A 77 -15.28 8.90 -4.13
C SER A 77 -13.76 8.75 -4.33
N LEU A 78 -13.33 8.52 -5.58
CA LEU A 78 -11.91 8.49 -5.95
C LEU A 78 -11.21 9.81 -5.63
N ASN A 79 -11.93 10.94 -5.68
CA ASN A 79 -11.39 12.23 -5.27
C ASN A 79 -11.03 12.29 -3.78
N ALA A 80 -11.68 11.47 -2.93
CA ALA A 80 -11.38 11.40 -1.50
C ALA A 80 -10.00 10.77 -1.20
N LEU A 81 -9.41 10.05 -2.17
CA LEU A 81 -8.10 9.42 -2.00
C LEU A 81 -6.95 10.43 -1.99
N SER A 82 -7.20 11.70 -2.36
CA SER A 82 -6.22 12.81 -2.37
C SER A 82 -4.92 12.50 -3.14
N LEU A 83 -5.01 11.60 -4.11
CA LEU A 83 -3.86 11.08 -4.85
C LEU A 83 -3.43 11.95 -6.03
N SER A 84 -4.01 13.14 -6.20
CA SER A 84 -3.67 14.09 -7.28
C SER A 84 -2.19 14.55 -7.28
N LYS A 85 -1.44 14.20 -6.24
CA LYS A 85 0.00 14.52 -6.13
C LYS A 85 0.92 13.47 -6.77
N TYR A 86 0.37 12.32 -7.15
CA TYR A 86 1.16 11.18 -7.62
C TYR A 86 0.72 10.80 -9.02
N GLU A 87 1.47 11.20 -10.03
CA GLU A 87 1.16 10.87 -11.44
C GLU A 87 1.17 9.35 -11.72
N PHE A 88 1.88 8.59 -10.92
CA PHE A 88 2.04 7.13 -11.05
C PHE A 88 1.68 6.35 -9.79
N ALA A 89 0.85 6.94 -8.92
CA ALA A 89 0.47 6.29 -7.68
C ALA A 89 -0.40 5.05 -7.93
N ILE A 90 -0.04 3.94 -7.30
CA ILE A 90 -0.85 2.73 -7.25
C ILE A 90 -1.47 2.67 -5.84
N PRO A 91 -2.70 3.20 -5.63
CA PRO A 91 -3.29 3.25 -4.32
C PRO A 91 -3.70 1.87 -3.81
N VAL A 92 -3.58 1.71 -2.50
CA VAL A 92 -4.19 0.61 -1.74
C VAL A 92 -5.14 1.20 -0.73
N VAL A 93 -6.42 0.79 -0.81
CA VAL A 93 -7.51 1.34 0.01
C VAL A 93 -8.06 0.25 0.89
N PHE A 94 -8.01 0.45 2.21
CA PHE A 94 -8.62 -0.46 3.17
C PHE A 94 -9.99 0.04 3.58
N ILE A 95 -10.97 -0.86 3.58
CA ILE A 95 -12.39 -0.57 3.84
C ILE A 95 -12.89 -1.42 5.00
N LYS A 96 -13.63 -0.77 5.92
CA LYS A 96 -14.37 -1.38 7.01
C LYS A 96 -15.81 -0.87 7.01
N ASP A 97 -16.78 -1.77 7.04
CA ASP A 97 -18.22 -1.44 7.08
C ASP A 97 -18.60 -0.41 5.99
N GLY A 98 -18.05 -0.56 4.78
CA GLY A 98 -18.27 0.32 3.63
C GLY A 98 -17.61 1.70 3.73
N ARG A 99 -16.71 1.93 4.68
CA ARG A 99 -15.97 3.20 4.85
C ARG A 99 -14.48 2.99 4.67
N ILE A 100 -13.81 3.95 4.07
CA ILE A 100 -12.35 3.97 4.00
C ILE A 100 -11.80 4.18 5.41
N VAL A 101 -10.93 3.26 5.85
CA VAL A 101 -10.25 3.33 7.14
C VAL A 101 -8.76 3.63 7.01
N HIS A 102 -8.16 3.28 5.87
CA HIS A 102 -6.76 3.56 5.60
C HIS A 102 -6.52 3.65 4.09
N VAL A 103 -5.58 4.50 3.67
CA VAL A 103 -5.12 4.64 2.29
C VAL A 103 -3.61 4.77 2.28
N GLU A 104 -2.97 4.02 1.42
CA GLU A 104 -1.54 4.12 1.18
C GLU A 104 -1.21 3.91 -0.30
N VAL A 105 0.04 4.02 -0.65
CA VAL A 105 0.54 3.84 -2.01
C VAL A 105 1.35 2.54 -2.06
N ASN A 106 1.07 1.71 -3.07
CA ASN A 106 1.87 0.54 -3.39
C ASN A 106 2.97 0.96 -4.36
N GLY A 107 4.17 0.99 -3.87
CA GLY A 107 5.34 1.51 -4.58
C GLY A 107 5.75 2.88 -4.05
N GLU A 108 6.92 2.94 -3.49
CA GLU A 108 7.55 4.19 -3.11
C GLU A 108 8.49 4.60 -4.25
N GLU A 109 8.14 5.69 -4.95
CA GLU A 109 9.12 6.36 -5.80
C GLU A 109 10.10 7.08 -4.88
N THR A 110 11.15 6.42 -4.48
CA THR A 110 12.32 7.12 -3.99
C THR A 110 12.97 7.77 -5.20
N PHE A 111 12.77 9.07 -5.37
CA PHE A 111 13.59 9.90 -6.26
C PHE A 111 14.87 10.27 -5.49
N PRO A 112 15.98 9.56 -5.64
CA PRO A 112 17.24 10.10 -5.20
C PRO A 112 17.60 11.24 -6.17
N ASP A 113 18.12 12.35 -5.66
CA ASP A 113 18.64 13.48 -6.44
C ASP A 113 19.76 13.07 -7.46
N ASP A 114 20.14 11.83 -7.49
CA ASP A 114 21.07 11.23 -8.44
C ASP A 114 20.35 10.36 -9.46
N GLU A 115 20.48 10.70 -10.72
CA GLU A 115 19.90 10.12 -11.96
C GLU A 115 20.00 8.59 -12.14
N LYS A 116 20.23 7.78 -11.12
CA LYS A 116 20.70 6.40 -11.31
C LYS A 116 19.81 5.27 -10.82
N LYS A 117 18.70 5.47 -10.10
CA LYS A 117 17.91 4.31 -9.67
C LYS A 117 16.44 4.62 -9.50
N TRP A 118 15.65 4.24 -10.46
CA TRP A 118 14.23 3.95 -10.31
C TRP A 118 14.12 2.57 -9.63
N GLU A 119 14.10 2.51 -8.33
CA GLU A 119 13.78 1.31 -7.57
C GLU A 119 12.35 1.45 -7.07
N MET A 120 11.39 0.88 -7.80
CA MET A 120 10.01 0.78 -7.32
C MET A 120 9.89 -0.50 -6.48
N GLU A 121 9.71 -0.34 -5.18
CA GLU A 121 9.34 -1.42 -4.27
C GLU A 121 7.84 -1.66 -4.39
N THR A 122 7.40 -2.58 -5.25
CA THR A 122 5.99 -2.84 -5.49
C THR A 122 5.59 -4.25 -5.10
N ILE A 123 4.33 -4.39 -4.72
CA ILE A 123 3.67 -5.67 -4.56
C ILE A 123 2.68 -5.84 -5.70
N GLU A 124 2.82 -6.90 -6.44
CA GLU A 124 1.97 -7.24 -7.58
C GLU A 124 1.28 -8.59 -7.36
N PHE A 125 0.14 -8.80 -8.02
CA PHE A 125 -0.58 -10.06 -7.96
C PHE A 125 -0.36 -10.87 -9.23
N ILE A 126 -0.20 -12.20 -9.06
CA ILE A 126 -0.18 -13.14 -10.19
C ILE A 126 -1.61 -13.43 -10.61
N TYR A 127 -1.93 -13.13 -11.86
CA TYR A 127 -3.24 -13.40 -12.43
C TYR A 127 -3.20 -14.59 -13.38
N PRO A 128 -4.05 -15.60 -13.17
CA PRO A 128 -4.24 -16.66 -14.15
C PRO A 128 -4.68 -16.04 -15.48
N GLN A 129 -4.06 -16.45 -16.57
CA GLN A 129 -4.37 -15.99 -17.94
C GLN A 129 -3.93 -14.55 -18.30
N GLY A 130 -3.08 -13.89 -17.53
CA GLY A 130 -2.44 -12.62 -17.90
C GLY A 130 -3.37 -11.42 -18.01
N LYS A 131 -4.60 -11.49 -17.47
CA LYS A 131 -5.52 -10.35 -17.37
C LYS A 131 -5.61 -9.88 -15.92
N ALA A 132 -4.87 -8.82 -15.61
CA ALA A 132 -5.05 -8.10 -14.36
C ALA A 132 -6.42 -7.37 -14.36
N PRO A 133 -7.23 -7.47 -13.30
CA PRO A 133 -8.38 -6.60 -13.12
C PRO A 133 -7.92 -5.16 -12.86
N LEU A 134 -8.77 -4.17 -13.10
CA LEU A 134 -8.44 -2.77 -12.75
C LEU A 134 -8.17 -2.61 -11.25
N ILE A 135 -8.92 -3.35 -10.44
CA ILE A 135 -8.78 -3.39 -8.98
C ILE A 135 -8.76 -4.84 -8.52
N GLN A 136 -7.72 -5.22 -7.80
CA GLN A 136 -7.69 -6.49 -7.07
C GLN A 136 -8.32 -6.29 -5.70
N GLU A 137 -9.47 -6.91 -5.46
CA GLU A 137 -10.08 -6.96 -4.14
C GLU A 137 -9.52 -8.12 -3.33
N VAL A 138 -9.10 -7.84 -2.11
CA VAL A 138 -8.63 -8.81 -1.12
C VAL A 138 -9.53 -8.73 0.10
N LYS A 139 -10.22 -9.82 0.44
CA LYS A 139 -11.02 -9.92 1.66
C LYS A 139 -10.15 -10.34 2.83
N ARG A 140 -10.42 -9.81 4.02
CA ARG A 140 -9.63 -10.11 5.22
C ARG A 140 -9.60 -11.61 5.57
N GLU A 141 -10.70 -12.31 5.36
CA GLU A 141 -10.78 -13.76 5.56
C GLU A 141 -9.92 -14.56 4.58
N ASN A 142 -9.64 -14.00 3.38
CA ASN A 142 -8.92 -14.66 2.30
C ASN A 142 -7.66 -13.86 1.90
N CYS A 143 -6.93 -13.33 2.89
CA CYS A 143 -5.78 -12.46 2.67
C CYS A 143 -4.42 -13.17 2.83
N LYS A 144 -4.40 -14.48 2.64
CA LYS A 144 -3.17 -15.29 2.66
C LYS A 144 -2.68 -15.53 1.25
N PHE A 145 -1.38 -15.33 1.05
CA PHE A 145 -0.74 -15.39 -0.27
C PHE A 145 0.56 -16.17 -0.21
N LYS A 146 0.90 -16.81 -1.31
CA LYS A 146 2.24 -17.26 -1.59
C LYS A 146 3.01 -16.08 -2.17
N ALA A 147 4.21 -15.83 -1.66
CA ALA A 147 5.07 -14.75 -2.11
C ALA A 147 6.19 -15.31 -2.98
N TRP A 148 6.41 -14.66 -4.12
CA TRP A 148 7.50 -14.95 -5.03
C TRP A 148 8.39 -13.73 -5.13
N THR A 149 9.67 -13.91 -4.88
CA THR A 149 10.68 -12.91 -5.22
C THR A 149 11.25 -13.27 -6.56
N ASP A 150 11.08 -12.41 -7.56
CA ASP A 150 11.78 -12.59 -8.83
C ASP A 150 13.27 -12.34 -8.58
N GLY A 151 14.06 -13.41 -8.58
CA GLY A 151 15.53 -13.33 -8.45
C GLY A 151 16.23 -12.74 -9.66
N TYR A 152 15.46 -12.32 -10.66
CA TYR A 152 15.95 -11.73 -11.90
C TYR A 152 15.71 -10.23 -11.91
N GLN A 153 16.78 -9.49 -11.68
CA GLN A 153 16.90 -8.05 -11.90
C GLN A 153 16.37 -7.13 -10.78
N LYS A 154 17.09 -6.08 -10.59
CA LYS A 154 17.00 -4.88 -9.76
C LYS A 154 15.64 -4.15 -9.71
N HIS A 155 14.56 -4.72 -10.16
CA HIS A 155 13.20 -4.26 -10.00
C HIS A 155 12.54 -5.14 -8.95
N HIS A 156 12.41 -4.60 -7.77
CA HIS A 156 11.99 -5.33 -6.58
C HIS A 156 10.45 -5.47 -6.51
N ALA A 157 9.84 -6.10 -7.52
CA ALA A 157 8.45 -6.49 -7.38
C ALA A 157 8.34 -7.81 -6.62
N ILE A 158 7.50 -7.83 -5.61
CA ILE A 158 7.07 -9.07 -4.94
C ILE A 158 5.76 -9.49 -5.55
N MET A 159 5.76 -10.69 -6.12
CA MET A 159 4.57 -11.26 -6.73
C MET A 159 3.78 -12.06 -5.69
N LEU A 160 2.48 -11.79 -5.58
CA LEU A 160 1.58 -12.50 -4.70
C LEU A 160 0.63 -13.40 -5.48
N GLU A 161 0.54 -14.67 -5.08
CA GLU A 161 -0.41 -15.66 -5.59
C GLU A 161 -1.42 -16.02 -4.49
N ASN A 162 -2.71 -15.96 -4.81
CA ASN A 162 -3.75 -16.38 -3.86
C ASN A 162 -3.58 -17.86 -3.49
N ILE A 163 -3.62 -18.15 -2.20
CA ILE A 163 -3.72 -19.51 -1.71
C ILE A 163 -5.21 -19.78 -1.46
N PRO A 164 -5.80 -20.80 -2.10
CA PRO A 164 -7.20 -21.17 -1.91
C PRO A 164 -7.52 -21.61 -0.49
#